data_bcc14e5cf4cca01cbc803208273ce896
#
_entry.id   bcc14e5cf4cca01cbc803208273ce896
#
_cell.length_a   1.000
_cell.length_b   1.000
_cell.length_c   1.000
_cell.angle_alpha   90.00
_cell.angle_beta   90.00
_cell.angle_gamma   90.00
#
_symmetry.space_group_name_H-M   'P 1'
#
loop_
_entity.id
_entity.type
_entity.pdbx_description
1 polymer ?
#
loop_
_entity_poly.entity_id
_entity_poly.type
_entity_poly.pdbx_seq_one_letter_code
_entity_poly.pdbx_strand_id
1 'polypeptide(L)'
;MSSPVSTNPGGGRSLRRNCIGGGIESPSSFGRFPMQLRVAVLGGGVSGLAACYYLARSSLASKIILLEGSHRLGGWIHSTRTEGGAVFEHGPRGIRPAGIVGKNTLLMVSELGLEAEVLPVPGDHPASKNRYLYVGGSLHKLPSGIKSILQAVPPFSSPLVWSGLKELLATRGTEPDETIHGFVARRFGQEMADIAVDSLCRGVFAGDCRALSIRSCFPALFLAEQKYGSVILGMALAKTETSPVDCRLIRQAQEGRWSQWSLRDGLETLPQSLASFSRERGVEIHCNAPVKRLDRTTSGSWQIALQDGTVEADHVISALPARALADLLPTGLEPLTQELQAIEAVSVAVVNLQYENVQLPVTGFGHLVPSFEDRPLLGIVYDSVAFPEQNGHKDSITRLTVMLGGAWFTSHLGDPDTIPHSELLSRAEEAVKKHLGISTEPSYSIVKVHKSCIPQYTLGHWKHIESTTSQLKQQNLPLSLVGASYAGVSVNDCIFSAQTAVARMAGSVS
;
A
#
# COMPACT_ATOMS: atom_id res chain seq x y z
N MET A 1 -65.20 16.40 6.81
CA MET A 1 -65.75 17.14 7.96
C MET A 1 -64.62 17.93 8.55
N SER A 2 -64.53 19.07 8.16
CA SER A 2 -64.72 20.40 8.81
C SER A 2 -63.55 20.87 9.65
N SER A 3 -62.79 21.76 9.07
CA SER A 3 -62.15 22.91 9.77
C SER A 3 -63.21 23.77 10.47
N PRO A 4 -62.94 24.78 11.31
CA PRO A 4 -62.26 26.03 10.96
C PRO A 4 -61.38 26.65 12.10
N VAL A 5 -60.41 27.50 11.80
CA VAL A 5 -60.33 28.96 11.62
C VAL A 5 -60.52 29.84 12.88
N SER A 6 -59.62 30.75 13.10
CA SER A 6 -59.62 32.18 13.42
C SER A 6 -58.81 32.54 14.68
N THR A 7 -58.13 33.61 14.94
CA THR A 7 -57.86 34.89 14.26
C THR A 7 -56.94 35.69 15.20
N ASN A 8 -56.11 36.52 14.63
CA ASN A 8 -55.38 37.65 15.26
C ASN A 8 -56.39 38.71 15.78
N PRO A 9 -56.07 39.72 16.60
CA PRO A 9 -55.07 40.77 16.31
C PRO A 9 -54.45 41.57 17.49
N GLY A 10 -53.38 42.29 17.21
CA GLY A 10 -53.28 43.67 17.41
C GLY A 10 -52.62 44.30 18.66
N GLY A 11 -51.76 45.27 18.42
CA GLY A 11 -51.45 46.25 19.40
C GLY A 11 -50.01 46.79 19.40
N GLY A 12 -49.73 47.76 18.49
CA GLY A 12 -48.51 48.54 18.52
C GLY A 12 -48.49 49.63 19.56
N ARG A 13 -47.33 50.15 19.87
CA ARG A 13 -47.06 51.58 20.16
C ARG A 13 -45.55 51.87 20.03
N SER A 14 -45.29 52.91 19.24
CA SER A 14 -44.06 53.68 19.10
C SER A 14 -43.75 54.52 20.33
N LEU A 15 -42.47 54.82 20.59
CA LEU A 15 -41.96 56.12 20.98
C LEU A 15 -40.44 56.20 21.08
N ARG A 16 -39.85 56.92 20.15
CA ARG A 16 -38.86 58.01 20.24
C ARG A 16 -37.54 57.84 21.01
N ARG A 17 -36.49 57.97 20.21
CA ARG A 17 -35.25 58.77 20.29
C ARG A 17 -34.77 59.21 21.67
N ASN A 18 -33.49 58.83 21.91
CA ASN A 18 -32.46 59.80 22.31
C ASN A 18 -31.06 59.37 21.86
N CYS A 19 -30.41 60.31 21.13
CA CYS A 19 -29.00 60.22 20.74
C CYS A 19 -28.13 60.65 21.94
N ILE A 20 -27.10 59.87 22.24
CA ILE A 20 -25.86 60.40 22.85
C ILE A 20 -24.70 59.67 22.19
N GLY A 21 -23.73 60.42 21.64
CA GLY A 21 -22.57 59.95 20.93
C GLY A 21 -21.54 59.33 21.83
N GLY A 22 -20.80 58.42 21.27
CA GLY A 22 -19.64 57.75 21.88
C GLY A 22 -18.91 56.96 20.83
N GLY A 23 -17.76 57.39 20.51
CA GLY A 23 -16.59 56.76 19.91
C GLY A 23 -16.79 55.62 18.89
N ILE A 24 -16.46 55.90 17.65
CA ILE A 24 -16.20 54.90 16.62
C ILE A 24 -14.84 54.27 16.96
N GLU A 25 -14.82 53.15 17.67
CA GLU A 25 -13.71 52.21 17.63
C GLU A 25 -13.95 51.27 16.46
N SER A 26 -13.13 51.37 15.44
CA SER A 26 -13.05 50.43 14.34
C SER A 26 -12.54 49.11 14.88
N PRO A 27 -13.27 47.98 14.70
CA PRO A 27 -12.67 46.66 14.96
C PRO A 27 -11.76 46.32 13.77
N SER A 28 -10.47 46.58 13.91
CA SER A 28 -9.45 46.01 13.07
C SER A 28 -9.25 44.54 13.44
N SER A 29 -10.24 43.71 13.19
CA SER A 29 -10.05 42.26 13.05
C SER A 29 -9.75 41.98 11.58
N PHE A 30 -8.52 42.27 11.15
CA PHE A 30 -7.96 41.58 10.01
C PHE A 30 -7.92 40.11 10.42
N GLY A 31 -8.91 39.35 9.94
CA GLY A 31 -8.85 37.90 9.94
C GLY A 31 -7.52 37.52 9.28
N ARG A 32 -6.61 36.87 10.03
CA ARG A 32 -5.46 36.22 9.45
C ARG A 32 -6.01 35.23 8.44
N PHE A 33 -5.91 35.57 7.14
CA PHE A 33 -6.02 34.57 6.09
C PHE A 33 -5.03 33.48 6.45
N PRO A 34 -5.43 32.19 6.48
CA PRO A 34 -4.49 31.13 6.77
C PRO A 34 -3.32 31.27 5.78
N MET A 35 -2.11 31.36 6.30
CA MET A 35 -0.89 31.50 5.48
C MET A 35 -0.82 30.26 4.61
N GLN A 36 -1.05 30.42 3.31
CA GLN A 36 -1.01 29.32 2.35
C GLN A 36 0.43 28.90 2.16
N LEU A 37 0.74 27.62 2.41
CA LEU A 37 2.09 27.08 2.42
C LEU A 37 2.61 26.81 1.00
N ARG A 38 3.92 26.97 0.80
CA ARG A 38 4.65 26.36 -0.32
C ARG A 38 5.02 24.93 0.11
N VAL A 39 4.47 23.92 -0.55
CA VAL A 39 4.70 22.52 -0.21
C VAL A 39 5.51 21.83 -1.30
N ALA A 40 6.61 21.20 -0.91
CA ALA A 40 7.37 20.32 -1.77
C ALA A 40 7.08 18.86 -1.44
N VAL A 41 6.77 18.05 -2.47
CA VAL A 41 6.57 16.61 -2.37
C VAL A 41 7.77 15.92 -3.01
N LEU A 42 8.47 15.07 -2.25
CA LEU A 42 9.64 14.35 -2.71
C LEU A 42 9.27 12.91 -3.06
N GLY A 43 9.48 12.53 -4.34
CA GLY A 43 9.16 11.22 -4.89
C GLY A 43 7.81 11.17 -5.60
N GLY A 44 7.84 10.78 -6.88
CA GLY A 44 6.68 10.69 -7.78
C GLY A 44 6.02 9.30 -7.81
N GLY A 45 6.20 8.48 -6.77
CA GLY A 45 5.46 7.25 -6.56
C GLY A 45 4.00 7.52 -6.17
N VAL A 46 3.20 6.45 -6.01
CA VAL A 46 1.77 6.58 -5.69
C VAL A 46 1.49 7.40 -4.43
N SER A 47 2.37 7.33 -3.42
CA SER A 47 2.23 8.11 -2.17
C SER A 47 2.41 9.61 -2.41
N GLY A 48 3.44 10.00 -3.17
CA GLY A 48 3.69 11.43 -3.49
C GLY A 48 2.62 12.00 -4.40
N LEU A 49 2.20 11.25 -5.41
CA LEU A 49 1.10 11.64 -6.29
C LEU A 49 -0.25 11.77 -5.53
N ALA A 50 -0.52 10.84 -4.60
CA ALA A 50 -1.68 10.95 -3.72
C ALA A 50 -1.59 12.17 -2.79
N ALA A 51 -0.39 12.50 -2.28
CA ALA A 51 -0.20 13.73 -1.50
C ALA A 51 -0.51 14.98 -2.33
N CYS A 52 -0.03 15.04 -3.57
CA CYS A 52 -0.37 16.12 -4.50
C CYS A 52 -1.88 16.20 -4.76
N TYR A 53 -2.54 15.06 -4.98
CA TYR A 53 -3.99 14.99 -5.17
C TYR A 53 -4.76 15.56 -3.97
N TYR A 54 -4.43 15.16 -2.74
CA TYR A 54 -5.11 15.67 -1.54
C TYR A 54 -4.78 17.15 -1.27
N LEU A 55 -3.54 17.59 -1.49
CA LEU A 55 -3.15 18.98 -1.38
C LEU A 55 -3.90 19.88 -2.39
N ALA A 56 -3.95 19.46 -3.66
CA ALA A 56 -4.63 20.19 -4.72
C ALA A 56 -6.15 20.34 -4.51
N ARG A 57 -6.75 19.51 -3.67
CA ARG A 57 -8.16 19.58 -3.24
C ARG A 57 -8.36 20.39 -1.96
N SER A 58 -7.29 20.76 -1.31
CA SER A 58 -7.31 21.55 -0.09
C SER A 58 -6.94 23.01 -0.37
N SER A 59 -7.23 23.89 0.56
CA SER A 59 -6.77 25.29 0.51
C SER A 59 -5.48 25.53 1.29
N LEU A 60 -4.75 24.48 1.63
CA LEU A 60 -3.58 24.52 2.52
C LEU A 60 -2.33 25.10 1.86
N ALA A 61 -2.18 24.87 0.56
CA ALA A 61 -0.98 25.25 -0.16
C ALA A 61 -1.28 26.27 -1.26
N SER A 62 -0.45 27.32 -1.35
CA SER A 62 -0.44 28.29 -2.45
C SER A 62 0.36 27.81 -3.64
N LYS A 63 1.34 26.95 -3.36
CA LYS A 63 2.20 26.35 -4.37
C LYS A 63 2.53 24.91 -3.96
N ILE A 64 2.40 23.98 -4.91
CA ILE A 64 2.73 22.55 -4.73
C ILE A 64 3.72 22.19 -5.81
N ILE A 65 4.87 21.64 -5.41
CA ILE A 65 5.92 21.18 -6.32
C ILE A 65 6.20 19.71 -6.00
N LEU A 66 6.15 18.84 -7.00
CA LEU A 66 6.58 17.44 -6.88
C LEU A 66 7.92 17.27 -7.60
N LEU A 67 8.89 16.68 -6.89
CA LEU A 67 10.23 16.38 -7.38
C LEU A 67 10.43 14.87 -7.47
N GLU A 68 10.61 14.35 -8.68
CA GLU A 68 10.90 12.94 -8.97
C GLU A 68 12.28 12.80 -9.60
N GLY A 69 13.12 11.92 -9.03
CA GLY A 69 14.50 11.73 -9.47
C GLY A 69 14.64 11.01 -10.82
N SER A 70 13.66 10.16 -11.18
CA SER A 70 13.67 9.42 -12.44
C SER A 70 12.93 10.15 -13.56
N HIS A 71 12.98 9.57 -14.77
CA HIS A 71 12.28 10.10 -15.94
C HIS A 71 10.76 9.82 -15.94
N ARG A 72 10.26 8.97 -15.05
CA ARG A 72 8.84 8.54 -15.00
C ARG A 72 8.23 8.70 -13.61
N LEU A 73 6.91 8.79 -13.57
CA LEU A 73 6.10 8.76 -12.37
C LEU A 73 5.58 7.33 -12.10
N GLY A 74 5.02 7.10 -10.91
CA GLY A 74 4.40 5.83 -10.52
C GLY A 74 5.23 4.99 -9.54
N GLY A 75 6.52 5.26 -9.40
CA GLY A 75 7.40 4.48 -8.51
C GLY A 75 7.40 2.99 -8.86
N TRP A 76 7.01 2.12 -7.92
CA TRP A 76 6.93 0.66 -8.14
C TRP A 76 5.71 0.22 -8.97
N ILE A 77 4.72 1.07 -9.19
CA ILE A 77 3.63 0.82 -10.13
C ILE A 77 4.13 1.14 -11.53
N HIS A 78 4.25 0.10 -12.33
CA HIS A 78 4.73 0.18 -13.70
C HIS A 78 4.15 -0.98 -14.52
N SER A 79 3.52 -0.66 -15.63
CA SER A 79 2.91 -1.62 -16.54
C SER A 79 3.54 -1.50 -17.93
N THR A 80 3.83 -2.63 -18.57
CA THR A 80 4.20 -2.65 -20.00
C THR A 80 3.01 -3.12 -20.81
N ARG A 81 2.64 -2.34 -21.83
CA ARG A 81 1.62 -2.70 -22.82
C ARG A 81 2.32 -3.10 -24.10
N THR A 82 2.07 -4.32 -24.57
CA THR A 82 2.65 -4.79 -25.82
C THR A 82 1.83 -4.30 -27.02
N GLU A 83 2.40 -4.36 -28.22
CA GLU A 83 1.68 -4.06 -29.46
C GLU A 83 0.46 -4.97 -29.67
N GLY A 84 0.51 -6.20 -29.17
CA GLY A 84 -0.62 -7.15 -29.15
C GLY A 84 -1.67 -6.86 -28.07
N GLY A 85 -1.56 -5.77 -27.32
CA GLY A 85 -2.50 -5.35 -26.30
C GLY A 85 -2.37 -6.07 -24.96
N ALA A 86 -1.41 -7.00 -24.80
CA ALA A 86 -1.16 -7.65 -23.52
C ALA A 86 -0.52 -6.67 -22.51
N VAL A 87 -0.95 -6.75 -21.26
CA VAL A 87 -0.47 -5.90 -20.14
C VAL A 87 0.36 -6.73 -19.17
N PHE A 88 1.55 -6.27 -18.85
CA PHE A 88 2.45 -6.88 -17.87
C PHE A 88 2.71 -5.92 -16.71
N GLU A 89 2.39 -6.35 -15.52
CA GLU A 89 2.67 -5.61 -14.29
C GLU A 89 4.05 -5.95 -13.74
N HIS A 90 4.88 -4.95 -13.51
CA HIS A 90 6.22 -5.13 -12.94
C HIS A 90 6.24 -4.97 -11.43
N GLY A 91 5.15 -4.52 -10.84
CA GLY A 91 4.98 -4.30 -9.40
C GLY A 91 3.64 -4.84 -8.90
N PRO A 92 2.88 -4.04 -8.13
CA PRO A 92 1.51 -4.37 -7.76
C PRO A 92 0.65 -4.60 -9.00
N ARG A 93 -0.23 -5.60 -8.94
CA ARG A 93 -1.13 -5.97 -10.07
C ARG A 93 -2.60 -5.97 -9.71
N GLY A 94 -2.90 -6.04 -8.42
CA GLY A 94 -4.28 -6.01 -7.93
C GLY A 94 -4.34 -5.31 -6.58
N ILE A 95 -5.43 -4.58 -6.37
CA ILE A 95 -5.69 -3.81 -5.15
C ILE A 95 -6.91 -4.38 -4.45
N ARG A 96 -6.87 -4.52 -3.13
CA ARG A 96 -8.00 -5.00 -2.33
C ARG A 96 -8.96 -3.86 -2.02
N PRO A 97 -10.29 -4.03 -2.20
CA PRO A 97 -11.27 -2.98 -1.90
C PRO A 97 -11.64 -2.90 -0.41
N ALA A 98 -11.10 -3.80 0.43
CA ALA A 98 -11.54 -3.98 1.81
C ALA A 98 -11.01 -2.91 2.78
N GLY A 99 -11.77 -2.67 3.84
CA GLY A 99 -11.43 -1.75 4.91
C GLY A 99 -11.56 -0.27 4.53
N ILE A 100 -11.20 0.61 5.46
CA ILE A 100 -11.23 2.07 5.24
C ILE A 100 -10.25 2.47 4.13
N VAL A 101 -9.05 1.91 4.16
CA VAL A 101 -7.99 2.20 3.18
C VAL A 101 -8.39 1.79 1.76
N GLY A 102 -9.06 0.64 1.58
CA GLY A 102 -9.55 0.18 0.29
C GLY A 102 -10.70 1.05 -0.25
N LYS A 103 -11.64 1.45 0.63
CA LYS A 103 -12.72 2.38 0.27
C LYS A 103 -12.18 3.75 -0.13
N ASN A 104 -11.17 4.25 0.58
CA ASN A 104 -10.51 5.52 0.24
C ASN A 104 -9.90 5.47 -1.16
N THR A 105 -9.22 4.38 -1.51
CA THR A 105 -8.66 4.21 -2.86
C THR A 105 -9.73 4.11 -3.94
N LEU A 106 -10.83 3.38 -3.68
CA LEU A 106 -11.96 3.30 -4.63
C LEU A 106 -12.65 4.66 -4.83
N LEU A 107 -12.79 5.46 -3.77
CA LEU A 107 -13.29 6.82 -3.91
C LEU A 107 -12.36 7.66 -4.81
N MET A 108 -11.06 7.61 -4.58
CA MET A 108 -10.07 8.30 -5.42
C MET A 108 -10.18 7.88 -6.89
N VAL A 109 -10.29 6.57 -7.16
CA VAL A 109 -10.47 6.03 -8.52
C VAL A 109 -11.75 6.55 -9.17
N SER A 110 -12.85 6.61 -8.42
CA SER A 110 -14.13 7.20 -8.87
C SER A 110 -13.99 8.69 -9.19
N GLU A 111 -13.34 9.45 -8.31
CA GLU A 111 -13.12 10.90 -8.50
C GLU A 111 -12.15 11.23 -9.65
N LEU A 112 -11.26 10.30 -10.00
CA LEU A 112 -10.40 10.39 -11.18
C LEU A 112 -11.11 9.98 -12.49
N GLY A 113 -12.37 9.55 -12.42
CA GLY A 113 -13.15 9.13 -13.59
C GLY A 113 -12.75 7.78 -14.16
N LEU A 114 -12.07 6.93 -13.38
CA LEU A 114 -11.54 5.64 -13.82
C LEU A 114 -12.52 4.46 -13.61
N GLU A 115 -13.77 4.70 -13.25
CA GLU A 115 -14.74 3.64 -12.94
C GLU A 115 -14.93 2.61 -14.06
N ALA A 116 -14.93 3.07 -15.32
CA ALA A 116 -15.09 2.21 -16.49
C ALA A 116 -13.85 1.33 -16.77
N GLU A 117 -12.71 1.72 -16.25
CA GLU A 117 -11.45 1.00 -16.44
C GLU A 117 -11.21 -0.08 -15.37
N VAL A 118 -12.04 -0.12 -14.34
CA VAL A 118 -11.87 -1.08 -13.25
C VAL A 118 -12.23 -2.50 -13.70
N LEU A 119 -11.29 -3.41 -13.50
CA LEU A 119 -11.45 -4.85 -13.70
C LEU A 119 -11.61 -5.52 -12.33
N PRO A 120 -12.82 -5.89 -11.92
CA PRO A 120 -13.05 -6.54 -10.63
C PRO A 120 -12.79 -8.05 -10.69
N VAL A 121 -12.31 -8.61 -9.57
CA VAL A 121 -12.30 -10.05 -9.33
C VAL A 121 -13.33 -10.35 -8.25
N PRO A 122 -14.54 -10.83 -8.61
CA PRO A 122 -15.60 -11.14 -7.66
C PRO A 122 -15.21 -12.25 -6.68
N GLY A 123 -15.89 -12.32 -5.54
CA GLY A 123 -15.60 -13.29 -4.50
C GLY A 123 -15.84 -14.75 -4.89
N ASP A 124 -16.66 -15.01 -5.90
CA ASP A 124 -16.93 -16.34 -6.46
C ASP A 124 -15.99 -16.74 -7.61
N HIS A 125 -15.18 -15.82 -8.10
CA HIS A 125 -14.20 -16.05 -9.17
C HIS A 125 -13.10 -17.05 -8.75
N PRO A 126 -12.60 -17.93 -9.64
CA PRO A 126 -11.53 -18.88 -9.33
C PRO A 126 -10.29 -18.22 -8.71
N ALA A 127 -9.85 -17.07 -9.21
CA ALA A 127 -8.72 -16.33 -8.65
C ALA A 127 -8.97 -15.81 -7.22
N SER A 128 -10.22 -15.69 -6.79
CA SER A 128 -10.60 -15.36 -5.42
C SER A 128 -10.59 -16.58 -4.49
N LYS A 129 -11.18 -17.68 -4.96
CA LYS A 129 -11.40 -18.90 -4.15
C LYS A 129 -10.23 -19.85 -4.10
N ASN A 130 -9.42 -19.90 -5.17
CA ASN A 130 -8.37 -20.89 -5.33
C ASN A 130 -7.02 -20.25 -5.14
N ARG A 131 -6.39 -20.54 -4.03
CA ARG A 131 -5.01 -20.17 -3.70
C ARG A 131 -4.26 -21.45 -3.43
N TYR A 132 -3.04 -21.53 -3.91
CA TYR A 132 -2.24 -22.74 -3.82
C TYR A 132 -0.95 -22.48 -3.07
N LEU A 133 -0.40 -23.57 -2.48
CA LEU A 133 0.97 -23.66 -2.00
C LEU A 133 1.67 -24.77 -2.78
N TYR A 134 2.92 -24.56 -3.11
CA TYR A 134 3.77 -25.62 -3.65
C TYR A 134 4.59 -26.20 -2.52
N VAL A 135 4.35 -27.47 -2.18
CA VAL A 135 4.99 -28.17 -1.07
C VAL A 135 5.20 -29.64 -1.46
N GLY A 136 6.39 -30.18 -1.21
CA GLY A 136 6.68 -31.59 -1.47
C GLY A 136 6.52 -31.99 -2.94
N GLY A 137 6.86 -31.09 -3.86
CA GLY A 137 6.77 -31.34 -5.29
C GLY A 137 5.37 -31.24 -5.91
N SER A 138 4.37 -30.74 -5.17
CA SER A 138 2.98 -30.69 -5.62
C SER A 138 2.28 -29.39 -5.25
N LEU A 139 1.28 -29.00 -6.07
CA LEU A 139 0.39 -27.87 -5.77
C LEU A 139 -0.76 -28.32 -4.86
N HIS A 140 -0.83 -27.71 -3.70
CA HIS A 140 -1.91 -27.94 -2.73
C HIS A 140 -2.83 -26.75 -2.66
N LYS A 141 -4.13 -26.96 -2.89
CA LYS A 141 -5.14 -25.92 -2.75
C LYS A 141 -5.35 -25.62 -1.26
N LEU A 142 -5.28 -24.37 -0.88
CA LEU A 142 -5.58 -23.94 0.48
C LEU A 142 -7.06 -24.21 0.83
N PRO A 143 -7.34 -24.64 2.07
CA PRO A 143 -8.69 -24.89 2.54
C PRO A 143 -9.60 -23.67 2.36
N SER A 144 -10.75 -23.88 1.72
CA SER A 144 -11.77 -22.85 1.51
C SER A 144 -13.15 -23.41 1.88
N GLY A 145 -13.67 -22.98 3.03
CA GLY A 145 -14.97 -23.41 3.52
C GLY A 145 -14.90 -24.36 4.73
N ILE A 146 -16.05 -24.52 5.41
CA ILE A 146 -16.14 -25.19 6.72
C ILE A 146 -15.70 -26.66 6.66
N LYS A 147 -16.08 -27.39 5.60
CA LYS A 147 -15.70 -28.82 5.48
C LYS A 147 -14.18 -29.04 5.43
N SER A 148 -13.46 -28.17 4.71
CA SER A 148 -12.01 -28.28 4.58
C SER A 148 -11.25 -27.85 5.84
N ILE A 149 -11.87 -27.13 6.76
CA ILE A 149 -11.30 -26.77 8.06
C ILE A 149 -11.37 -27.96 9.03
N LEU A 150 -12.40 -28.83 8.88
CA LEU A 150 -12.64 -29.98 9.73
C LEU A 150 -11.89 -31.25 9.31
N GLN A 151 -11.27 -31.25 8.14
CA GLN A 151 -10.51 -32.36 7.62
C GLN A 151 -9.05 -31.98 7.46
N ALA A 152 -8.15 -32.96 7.57
CA ALA A 152 -6.75 -32.76 7.19
C ALA A 152 -6.68 -32.60 5.66
N VAL A 153 -6.22 -31.46 5.22
CA VAL A 153 -6.05 -31.13 3.78
C VAL A 153 -4.57 -30.84 3.54
N PRO A 154 -3.88 -31.58 2.69
CA PRO A 154 -2.50 -31.30 2.37
C PRO A 154 -2.29 -29.82 1.94
N PRO A 155 -1.17 -29.20 2.32
CA PRO A 155 0.01 -29.80 2.92
C PRO A 155 -0.02 -29.94 4.45
N PHE A 156 -1.17 -29.67 5.11
CA PHE A 156 -1.30 -29.78 6.56
C PHE A 156 -1.54 -31.21 7.00
N SER A 157 -0.83 -31.64 8.05
CA SER A 157 -0.95 -32.98 8.62
C SER A 157 -2.23 -33.20 9.43
N SER A 158 -2.81 -32.11 9.93
CA SER A 158 -3.97 -32.11 10.83
C SER A 158 -5.05 -31.15 10.36
N PRO A 159 -6.34 -31.38 10.72
CA PRO A 159 -7.42 -30.43 10.49
C PRO A 159 -7.12 -29.08 11.12
N LEU A 160 -7.39 -27.98 10.39
CA LEU A 160 -7.13 -26.62 10.86
C LEU A 160 -7.96 -26.23 12.09
N VAL A 161 -9.06 -26.91 12.35
CA VAL A 161 -9.86 -26.72 13.57
C VAL A 161 -9.03 -26.94 14.85
N TRP A 162 -8.05 -27.85 14.83
CA TRP A 162 -7.16 -28.05 15.98
C TRP A 162 -6.25 -26.86 16.23
N SER A 163 -5.75 -26.21 15.17
CA SER A 163 -5.00 -24.96 15.30
C SER A 163 -5.88 -23.84 15.90
N GLY A 164 -7.16 -23.77 15.51
CA GLY A 164 -8.13 -22.86 16.10
C GLY A 164 -8.39 -23.14 17.59
N LEU A 165 -8.55 -24.42 17.99
CA LEU A 165 -8.70 -24.78 19.39
C LEU A 165 -7.45 -24.49 20.21
N LYS A 166 -6.26 -24.77 19.66
CA LYS A 166 -4.99 -24.43 20.29
C LYS A 166 -4.88 -22.92 20.52
N GLU A 167 -5.31 -22.11 19.56
CA GLU A 167 -5.31 -20.65 19.66
C GLU A 167 -6.17 -20.16 20.83
N LEU A 168 -7.40 -20.69 20.99
CA LEU A 168 -8.29 -20.32 22.09
C LEU A 168 -7.73 -20.66 23.48
N LEU A 169 -6.87 -21.69 23.58
CA LEU A 169 -6.24 -22.15 24.81
C LEU A 169 -4.86 -21.53 25.04
N ALA A 170 -4.30 -20.85 24.04
CA ALA A 170 -2.96 -20.28 24.13
C ALA A 170 -2.92 -19.09 25.11
N THR A 171 -1.90 -19.05 25.95
CA THR A 171 -1.68 -17.92 26.84
C THR A 171 -1.34 -16.66 26.07
N ARG A 172 -1.80 -15.53 26.58
CA ARG A 172 -1.47 -14.20 26.01
C ARG A 172 0.03 -13.95 26.12
N GLY A 173 0.63 -13.42 25.06
CA GLY A 173 2.02 -12.95 25.07
C GLY A 173 2.20 -11.74 25.99
N THR A 174 3.35 -11.69 26.68
CA THR A 174 3.74 -10.61 27.57
C THR A 174 4.71 -9.62 26.94
N GLU A 175 5.38 -10.06 25.88
CA GLU A 175 6.36 -9.23 25.18
C GLU A 175 5.70 -8.08 24.42
N PRO A 176 6.35 -6.91 24.32
CA PRO A 176 5.83 -5.75 23.62
C PRO A 176 5.77 -5.97 22.11
N ASP A 177 6.49 -6.95 21.58
CA ASP A 177 6.55 -7.36 20.18
C ASP A 177 7.15 -8.77 20.07
N GLU A 178 6.83 -9.51 19.05
CA GLU A 178 7.43 -10.80 18.72
C GLU A 178 7.46 -11.02 17.21
N THR A 179 8.24 -12.02 16.74
CA THR A 179 8.25 -12.34 15.30
C THR A 179 6.90 -12.93 14.88
N ILE A 180 6.54 -12.73 13.61
CA ILE A 180 5.30 -13.32 13.06
C ILE A 180 5.32 -14.83 13.22
N HIS A 181 6.47 -15.46 12.93
CA HIS A 181 6.65 -16.91 13.09
C HIS A 181 6.43 -17.35 14.55
N GLY A 182 7.08 -16.69 15.52
CA GLY A 182 6.96 -17.01 16.94
C GLY A 182 5.52 -16.89 17.42
N PHE A 183 4.85 -15.78 17.07
CA PHE A 183 3.44 -15.53 17.37
C PHE A 183 2.53 -16.67 16.86
N VAL A 184 2.68 -17.04 15.60
CA VAL A 184 1.82 -18.05 14.99
C VAL A 184 2.15 -19.46 15.49
N ALA A 185 3.43 -19.79 15.67
CA ALA A 185 3.84 -21.08 16.22
C ALA A 185 3.30 -21.30 17.63
N ARG A 186 3.36 -20.28 18.47
CA ARG A 186 2.82 -20.29 19.83
C ARG A 186 1.31 -20.48 19.85
N ARG A 187 0.58 -19.74 19.03
CA ARG A 187 -0.88 -19.70 19.04
C ARG A 187 -1.55 -20.78 18.19
N PHE A 188 -1.09 -20.96 16.96
CA PHE A 188 -1.74 -21.82 15.98
C PHE A 188 -0.98 -23.11 15.71
N GLY A 189 0.29 -23.21 16.11
CA GLY A 189 1.15 -24.36 15.93
C GLY A 189 2.22 -24.15 14.87
N GLN A 190 3.27 -24.98 14.98
CA GLN A 190 4.49 -24.89 14.18
C GLN A 190 4.22 -25.01 12.67
N GLU A 191 3.38 -25.97 12.28
CA GLU A 191 3.03 -26.23 10.88
C GLU A 191 2.35 -25.03 10.21
N MET A 192 1.46 -24.32 10.94
CA MET A 192 0.85 -23.09 10.46
C MET A 192 1.89 -21.98 10.28
N ALA A 193 2.87 -21.89 11.18
CA ALA A 193 3.94 -20.90 11.08
C ALA A 193 4.88 -21.20 9.90
N ASP A 194 5.30 -22.46 9.74
CA ASP A 194 6.29 -22.86 8.74
C ASP A 194 5.73 -22.90 7.31
N ILE A 195 4.45 -23.24 7.14
CA ILE A 195 3.84 -23.44 5.82
C ILE A 195 3.00 -22.23 5.41
N ALA A 196 1.92 -21.97 6.17
CA ALA A 196 0.94 -20.96 5.74
C ALA A 196 1.47 -19.53 5.88
N VAL A 197 2.01 -19.23 7.06
CA VAL A 197 2.40 -17.84 7.40
C VAL A 197 3.76 -17.47 6.81
N ASP A 198 4.69 -18.40 6.73
CA ASP A 198 5.93 -18.20 5.99
C ASP A 198 5.61 -17.83 4.53
N SER A 199 4.80 -18.65 3.85
CA SER A 199 4.37 -18.37 2.48
C SER A 199 3.64 -17.02 2.35
N LEU A 200 2.75 -16.69 3.30
CA LEU A 200 2.02 -15.41 3.30
C LEU A 200 2.97 -14.22 3.41
N CYS A 201 3.94 -14.26 4.34
CA CYS A 201 4.91 -13.18 4.51
C CYS A 201 5.79 -13.00 3.27
N ARG A 202 6.15 -14.10 2.61
CA ARG A 202 6.87 -14.08 1.33
C ARG A 202 6.04 -13.42 0.22
N GLY A 203 4.75 -13.73 0.15
CA GLY A 203 3.84 -13.15 -0.85
C GLY A 203 3.49 -11.69 -0.62
N VAL A 204 3.49 -11.20 0.63
CA VAL A 204 3.10 -9.83 0.98
C VAL A 204 4.29 -8.91 1.14
N PHE A 205 5.32 -9.36 1.88
CA PHE A 205 6.48 -8.54 2.25
C PHE A 205 7.76 -8.97 1.53
N ALA A 206 7.73 -10.06 0.76
CA ALA A 206 8.93 -10.74 0.27
C ALA A 206 9.96 -10.99 1.40
N GLY A 207 9.47 -11.14 2.64
CA GLY A 207 10.25 -11.12 3.88
C GLY A 207 10.24 -12.44 4.62
N ASP A 208 11.17 -12.56 5.57
CA ASP A 208 11.26 -13.71 6.48
C ASP A 208 10.35 -13.48 7.70
N CYS A 209 9.35 -14.34 7.86
CA CYS A 209 8.44 -14.29 9.02
C CYS A 209 9.15 -14.47 10.37
N ARG A 210 10.39 -14.98 10.37
CA ARG A 210 11.25 -15.14 11.57
C ARG A 210 11.97 -13.86 11.97
N ALA A 211 11.96 -12.85 11.10
CA ALA A 211 12.53 -11.52 11.37
C ALA A 211 11.45 -10.43 11.48
N LEU A 212 10.34 -10.61 10.76
CA LEU A 212 9.26 -9.62 10.71
C LEU A 212 8.45 -9.56 12.02
N SER A 213 8.08 -8.34 12.45
CA SER A 213 7.27 -8.03 13.62
C SER A 213 5.79 -8.30 13.38
N ILE A 214 5.14 -9.05 14.26
CA ILE A 214 3.68 -9.21 14.24
C ILE A 214 2.96 -7.90 14.52
N ARG A 215 3.48 -7.10 15.45
CA ARG A 215 2.90 -5.81 15.84
C ARG A 215 2.90 -4.81 14.68
N SER A 216 3.97 -4.79 13.90
CA SER A 216 4.13 -3.83 12.80
C SER A 216 3.49 -4.30 11.49
N CYS A 217 3.56 -5.61 11.18
CA CYS A 217 3.04 -6.17 9.94
C CYS A 217 1.54 -6.50 10.00
N PHE A 218 1.06 -7.00 11.15
CA PHE A 218 -0.33 -7.41 11.35
C PHE A 218 -0.89 -6.85 12.67
N PRO A 219 -0.95 -5.52 12.83
CA PRO A 219 -1.35 -4.87 14.08
C PRO A 219 -2.72 -5.32 14.58
N ALA A 220 -3.65 -5.62 13.69
CA ALA A 220 -4.98 -6.11 14.07
C ALA A 220 -4.94 -7.46 14.82
N LEU A 221 -4.06 -8.38 14.42
CA LEU A 221 -3.89 -9.68 15.08
C LEU A 221 -3.22 -9.51 16.45
N PHE A 222 -2.17 -8.70 16.50
CA PHE A 222 -1.48 -8.36 17.74
C PHE A 222 -2.42 -7.70 18.75
N LEU A 223 -3.16 -6.67 18.34
CA LEU A 223 -4.11 -5.95 19.20
C LEU A 223 -5.29 -6.83 19.64
N ALA A 224 -5.76 -7.75 18.78
CA ALA A 224 -6.79 -8.72 19.13
C ALA A 224 -6.34 -9.61 20.30
N GLU A 225 -5.13 -10.16 20.23
CA GLU A 225 -4.53 -10.90 21.35
C GLU A 225 -4.37 -10.02 22.60
N GLN A 226 -3.80 -8.83 22.42
CA GLN A 226 -3.56 -7.92 23.54
C GLN A 226 -4.85 -7.50 24.25
N LYS A 227 -5.94 -7.35 23.55
CA LYS A 227 -7.21 -6.91 24.13
C LYS A 227 -8.08 -8.05 24.67
N TYR A 228 -8.13 -9.17 23.93
CA TYR A 228 -9.08 -10.26 24.20
C TYR A 228 -8.43 -11.58 24.64
N GLY A 229 -7.09 -11.64 24.65
CA GLY A 229 -6.33 -12.86 24.97
C GLY A 229 -6.35 -13.90 23.85
N SER A 230 -7.13 -13.68 22.79
CA SER A 230 -7.29 -14.57 21.65
C SER A 230 -7.46 -13.76 20.36
N VAL A 231 -6.78 -14.19 19.30
CA VAL A 231 -6.91 -13.60 17.97
C VAL A 231 -8.31 -13.90 17.39
N ILE A 232 -8.77 -15.14 17.53
CA ILE A 232 -10.09 -15.57 17.00
C ILE A 232 -11.21 -14.78 17.68
N LEU A 233 -11.18 -14.68 19.00
CA LEU A 233 -12.18 -13.90 19.75
C LEU A 233 -12.09 -12.41 19.41
N GLY A 234 -10.88 -11.89 19.34
CA GLY A 234 -10.67 -10.49 19.03
C GLY A 234 -11.17 -10.11 17.64
N MET A 235 -10.90 -10.94 16.63
CA MET A 235 -11.40 -10.73 15.27
C MET A 235 -12.93 -10.91 15.18
N ALA A 236 -13.51 -11.85 15.92
CA ALA A 236 -14.96 -12.05 15.95
C ALA A 236 -15.72 -10.90 16.66
N LEU A 237 -15.10 -10.30 17.68
CA LEU A 237 -15.67 -9.19 18.46
C LEU A 237 -15.28 -7.80 17.93
N ALA A 238 -14.37 -7.75 16.96
CA ALA A 238 -13.96 -6.49 16.34
C ALA A 238 -15.18 -5.84 15.66
N LYS A 239 -15.50 -4.62 16.09
CA LYS A 239 -16.51 -3.83 15.41
C LYS A 239 -15.95 -3.45 14.04
N THR A 240 -16.71 -3.71 13.00
CA THR A 240 -16.39 -3.19 11.66
C THR A 240 -16.41 -1.68 11.75
N GLU A 241 -15.27 -1.05 11.57
CA GLU A 241 -15.21 0.41 11.48
C GLU A 241 -16.03 0.86 10.27
N THR A 242 -17.08 1.62 10.52
CA THR A 242 -17.89 2.23 9.46
C THR A 242 -17.15 3.46 8.95
N SER A 243 -16.72 3.41 7.71
CA SER A 243 -16.25 4.61 7.02
C SER A 243 -17.45 5.41 6.51
N PRO A 244 -17.51 6.73 6.73
CA PRO A 244 -18.54 7.58 6.14
C PRO A 244 -18.37 7.75 4.62
N VAL A 245 -17.25 7.25 4.08
CA VAL A 245 -16.93 7.34 2.65
C VAL A 245 -17.78 6.35 1.87
N ASP A 246 -18.55 6.86 0.91
CA ASP A 246 -19.37 6.06 -0.01
C ASP A 246 -19.36 6.65 -1.42
N CYS A 247 -19.32 5.77 -2.42
CA CYS A 247 -19.53 6.10 -3.83
C CYS A 247 -20.08 4.86 -4.56
N ARG A 248 -20.49 5.05 -5.83
CA ARG A 248 -21.03 3.95 -6.65
C ARG A 248 -20.07 2.76 -6.72
N LEU A 249 -18.78 3.02 -6.93
CA LEU A 249 -17.75 1.98 -7.07
C LEU A 249 -17.57 1.18 -5.78
N ILE A 250 -17.63 1.84 -4.60
CA ILE A 250 -17.59 1.16 -3.30
C ILE A 250 -18.78 0.21 -3.13
N ARG A 251 -19.99 0.65 -3.49
CA ARG A 251 -21.18 -0.18 -3.42
C ARG A 251 -21.08 -1.39 -4.33
N GLN A 252 -20.65 -1.20 -5.59
CA GLN A 252 -20.41 -2.29 -6.53
C GLN A 252 -19.37 -3.30 -5.99
N ALA A 253 -18.30 -2.83 -5.38
CA ALA A 253 -17.28 -3.70 -4.77
C ALA A 253 -17.83 -4.53 -3.61
N GLN A 254 -18.73 -3.95 -2.80
CA GLN A 254 -19.38 -4.64 -1.68
C GLN A 254 -20.41 -5.66 -2.16
N GLU A 255 -21.30 -5.27 -3.08
CA GLU A 255 -22.33 -6.13 -3.66
C GLU A 255 -21.71 -7.32 -4.42
N GLY A 256 -20.70 -7.06 -5.24
CA GLY A 256 -19.93 -8.07 -5.97
C GLY A 256 -18.92 -8.84 -5.11
N ARG A 257 -18.78 -8.49 -3.83
CA ARG A 257 -17.81 -9.10 -2.89
C ARG A 257 -16.42 -9.19 -3.51
N TRP A 258 -15.95 -8.11 -4.13
CA TRP A 258 -14.67 -8.14 -4.82
C TRP A 258 -13.53 -8.51 -3.87
N SER A 259 -12.73 -9.46 -4.29
CA SER A 259 -11.51 -9.85 -3.56
C SER A 259 -10.35 -8.91 -3.87
N GLN A 260 -10.31 -8.43 -5.11
CA GLN A 260 -9.34 -7.46 -5.63
C GLN A 260 -9.87 -6.85 -6.93
N TRP A 261 -9.20 -5.82 -7.40
CA TRP A 261 -9.46 -5.16 -8.68
C TRP A 261 -8.15 -4.67 -9.31
N SER A 262 -8.16 -4.46 -10.60
CA SER A 262 -7.09 -3.84 -11.38
C SER A 262 -7.67 -2.81 -12.36
N LEU A 263 -6.85 -2.27 -13.24
CA LEU A 263 -7.27 -1.37 -14.31
C LEU A 263 -6.98 -2.02 -15.68
N ARG A 264 -7.85 -1.78 -16.64
CA ARG A 264 -7.82 -2.42 -17.97
C ARG A 264 -6.46 -2.30 -18.64
N ASP A 265 -5.90 -1.10 -18.67
CA ASP A 265 -4.60 -0.82 -19.28
C ASP A 265 -3.43 -0.95 -18.28
N GLY A 266 -3.62 -1.64 -17.15
CA GLY A 266 -2.65 -1.82 -16.08
C GLY A 266 -2.77 -0.77 -14.99
N LEU A 267 -2.22 -1.12 -13.82
CA LEU A 267 -2.29 -0.25 -12.63
C LEU A 267 -1.55 1.09 -12.81
N GLU A 268 -0.62 1.20 -13.75
CA GLU A 268 0.08 2.46 -14.04
C GLU A 268 -0.88 3.57 -14.50
N THR A 269 -2.07 3.23 -14.97
CA THR A 269 -3.14 4.19 -15.25
C THR A 269 -3.49 5.05 -14.02
N LEU A 270 -3.43 4.50 -12.81
CA LEU A 270 -3.71 5.25 -11.58
C LEU A 270 -2.70 6.39 -11.32
N PRO A 271 -1.38 6.16 -11.23
CA PRO A 271 -0.42 7.25 -11.08
C PRO A 271 -0.42 8.23 -12.27
N GLN A 272 -0.69 7.78 -13.49
CA GLN A 272 -0.83 8.66 -14.66
C GLN A 272 -2.02 9.63 -14.49
N SER A 273 -3.17 9.12 -14.05
CA SER A 273 -4.37 9.92 -13.80
C SER A 273 -4.19 10.87 -12.61
N LEU A 274 -3.52 10.43 -11.55
CA LEU A 274 -3.16 11.30 -10.41
C LEU A 274 -2.26 12.47 -10.86
N ALA A 275 -1.28 12.20 -11.72
CA ALA A 275 -0.39 13.22 -12.24
C ALA A 275 -1.15 14.23 -13.14
N SER A 276 -2.03 13.75 -14.01
CA SER A 276 -2.86 14.62 -14.86
C SER A 276 -3.79 15.49 -14.02
N PHE A 277 -4.52 14.90 -13.09
CA PHE A 277 -5.37 15.62 -12.14
C PHE A 277 -4.64 16.72 -11.37
N SER A 278 -3.41 16.40 -10.92
CA SER A 278 -2.59 17.34 -10.16
C SER A 278 -2.10 18.51 -11.03
N ARG A 279 -1.63 18.24 -12.25
CA ARG A 279 -1.20 19.28 -13.21
C ARG A 279 -2.34 20.23 -13.58
N GLU A 280 -3.52 19.71 -13.85
CA GLU A 280 -4.72 20.52 -14.15
C GLU A 280 -5.09 21.48 -13.01
N ARG A 281 -4.63 21.21 -11.79
CA ARG A 281 -4.85 22.03 -10.59
C ARG A 281 -3.62 22.82 -10.16
N GLY A 282 -2.67 23.00 -11.06
CA GLY A 282 -1.51 23.88 -10.85
C GLY A 282 -0.38 23.26 -10.04
N VAL A 283 -0.33 21.94 -9.85
CA VAL A 283 0.84 21.28 -9.26
C VAL A 283 1.97 21.23 -10.27
N GLU A 284 3.11 21.79 -9.92
CA GLU A 284 4.34 21.69 -10.70
C GLU A 284 4.98 20.32 -10.50
N ILE A 285 5.12 19.51 -11.55
CA ILE A 285 5.68 18.15 -11.50
C ILE A 285 6.97 18.12 -12.32
N HIS A 286 8.09 17.87 -11.65
CA HIS A 286 9.41 17.78 -12.25
C HIS A 286 9.95 16.36 -12.15
N CYS A 287 10.11 15.69 -13.30
CA CYS A 287 10.88 14.46 -13.44
C CYS A 287 12.35 14.80 -13.74
N ASN A 288 13.26 13.82 -13.60
CA ASN A 288 14.71 14.02 -13.70
C ASN A 288 15.23 15.12 -12.76
N ALA A 289 14.58 15.29 -11.60
CA ALA A 289 14.91 16.28 -10.60
C ALA A 289 15.36 15.61 -9.28
N PRO A 290 16.48 14.87 -9.28
CA PRO A 290 16.95 14.18 -8.08
C PRO A 290 17.33 15.20 -7.01
N VAL A 291 16.71 15.08 -5.84
CA VAL A 291 17.09 15.86 -4.66
C VAL A 291 18.45 15.40 -4.19
N LYS A 292 19.34 16.33 -3.90
CA LYS A 292 20.72 16.09 -3.46
C LYS A 292 20.89 16.30 -1.96
N ARG A 293 20.21 17.28 -1.39
CA ARG A 293 20.28 17.63 0.03
C ARG A 293 19.09 18.47 0.44
N LEU A 294 18.74 18.36 1.71
CA LEU A 294 17.75 19.21 2.40
C LEU A 294 18.47 20.04 3.44
N ASP A 295 18.29 21.35 3.42
CA ASP A 295 18.85 22.27 4.42
C ASP A 295 17.72 23.09 5.06
N ARG A 296 17.94 23.54 6.31
CA ARG A 296 17.02 24.45 7.00
C ARG A 296 17.49 25.88 6.83
N THR A 297 16.58 26.75 6.41
CA THR A 297 16.85 28.19 6.38
C THR A 297 16.72 28.80 7.77
N THR A 298 17.25 29.99 7.94
CA THR A 298 17.10 30.79 9.17
C THR A 298 15.63 31.17 9.46
N SER A 299 14.80 31.25 8.39
CA SER A 299 13.35 31.50 8.50
C SER A 299 12.56 30.26 8.92
N GLY A 300 13.20 29.09 8.99
CA GLY A 300 12.55 27.85 9.34
C GLY A 300 11.89 27.11 8.16
N SER A 301 12.06 27.57 6.91
CA SER A 301 11.67 26.84 5.70
C SER A 301 12.74 25.81 5.30
N TRP A 302 12.42 24.96 4.31
CA TRP A 302 13.36 24.03 3.71
C TRP A 302 13.96 24.61 2.43
N GLN A 303 15.27 24.45 2.28
CA GLN A 303 15.99 24.64 1.02
C GLN A 303 16.35 23.27 0.46
N ILE A 304 15.79 22.95 -0.70
CA ILE A 304 15.91 21.66 -1.38
C ILE A 304 16.91 21.82 -2.51
N ALA A 305 18.11 21.26 -2.36
CA ALA A 305 19.14 21.32 -3.37
C ALA A 305 18.89 20.28 -4.47
N LEU A 306 18.87 20.73 -5.71
CA LEU A 306 18.81 19.91 -6.92
C LEU A 306 20.17 19.95 -7.63
N GLN A 307 20.27 19.31 -8.80
CA GLN A 307 21.49 19.40 -9.63
C GLN A 307 21.67 20.81 -10.18
N ASP A 308 20.60 21.44 -10.64
CA ASP A 308 20.62 22.71 -11.37
C ASP A 308 19.88 23.82 -10.62
N GLY A 309 20.02 23.89 -9.30
CA GLY A 309 19.40 24.95 -8.50
C GLY A 309 18.83 24.49 -7.17
N THR A 310 18.00 25.34 -6.59
CA THR A 310 17.36 25.11 -5.30
C THR A 310 15.88 25.45 -5.35
N VAL A 311 15.07 24.70 -4.59
CA VAL A 311 13.65 24.96 -4.36
C VAL A 311 13.46 25.26 -2.89
N GLU A 312 12.69 26.31 -2.57
CA GLU A 312 12.33 26.65 -1.19
C GLU A 312 10.89 26.21 -0.90
N ALA A 313 10.67 25.56 0.25
CA ALA A 313 9.36 25.11 0.69
C ALA A 313 9.16 25.36 2.19
N ASP A 314 7.93 25.74 2.56
CA ASP A 314 7.55 25.93 3.97
C ASP A 314 7.29 24.58 4.63
N HIS A 315 6.87 23.58 3.87
CA HIS A 315 6.66 22.20 4.33
C HIS A 315 7.13 21.20 3.27
N VAL A 316 7.72 20.09 3.71
CA VAL A 316 8.12 18.97 2.85
C VAL A 316 7.27 17.76 3.17
N ILE A 317 6.70 17.11 2.15
CA ILE A 317 6.13 15.77 2.26
C ILE A 317 7.09 14.81 1.56
N SER A 318 7.74 13.94 2.32
CA SER A 318 8.63 12.93 1.75
C SER A 318 7.89 11.63 1.51
N ALA A 319 7.82 11.22 0.24
CA ALA A 319 7.35 9.92 -0.23
C ALA A 319 8.53 9.03 -0.68
N LEU A 320 9.74 9.40 -0.32
CA LEU A 320 10.96 8.63 -0.57
C LEU A 320 11.04 7.42 0.35
N PRO A 321 11.74 6.34 -0.05
CA PRO A 321 12.17 5.30 0.88
C PRO A 321 12.92 5.91 2.07
N ALA A 322 12.73 5.34 3.28
CA ALA A 322 13.26 5.94 4.51
C ALA A 322 14.78 6.19 4.46
N ARG A 323 15.55 5.20 3.98
CA ARG A 323 17.02 5.36 3.84
C ARG A 323 17.40 6.47 2.85
N ALA A 324 16.69 6.57 1.73
CA ALA A 324 16.94 7.62 0.76
C ALA A 324 16.66 9.02 1.33
N LEU A 325 15.65 9.17 2.18
CA LEU A 325 15.42 10.41 2.91
C LEU A 325 16.53 10.68 3.93
N ALA A 326 16.96 9.66 4.66
CA ALA A 326 18.02 9.77 5.67
C ALA A 326 19.31 10.37 5.08
N ASP A 327 19.67 9.97 3.86
CA ASP A 327 20.87 10.45 3.15
C ASP A 327 20.76 11.91 2.70
N LEU A 328 19.56 12.48 2.71
CA LEU A 328 19.30 13.87 2.30
C LEU A 328 19.22 14.84 3.47
N LEU A 329 19.04 14.35 4.69
CA LEU A 329 18.82 15.19 5.88
C LEU A 329 20.09 15.95 6.27
N PRO A 330 19.96 17.19 6.77
CA PRO A 330 21.10 18.00 7.18
C PRO A 330 21.73 17.46 8.48
N THR A 331 22.99 17.86 8.70
CA THR A 331 23.65 17.70 10.00
C THR A 331 22.82 18.38 11.11
N GLY A 332 22.80 17.76 12.29
CA GLY A 332 21.95 18.18 13.42
C GLY A 332 20.64 17.40 13.52
N LEU A 333 20.34 16.52 12.55
CA LEU A 333 19.20 15.59 12.59
C LEU A 333 19.67 14.12 12.69
N GLU A 334 20.86 13.88 13.22
CA GLU A 334 21.46 12.54 13.34
C GLU A 334 20.53 11.51 14.03
N PRO A 335 19.81 11.85 15.10
CA PRO A 335 18.90 10.90 15.73
C PRO A 335 17.74 10.49 14.77
N LEU A 336 17.20 11.42 13.98
CA LEU A 336 16.18 11.14 12.97
C LEU A 336 16.75 10.30 11.83
N THR A 337 17.95 10.64 11.36
CA THR A 337 18.67 9.92 10.31
C THR A 337 18.90 8.46 10.70
N GLN A 338 19.32 8.19 11.94
CA GLN A 338 19.54 6.83 12.46
C GLN A 338 18.25 5.99 12.45
N GLU A 339 17.13 6.57 12.91
CA GLU A 339 15.84 5.86 12.89
C GLU A 339 15.40 5.50 11.45
N LEU A 340 15.59 6.42 10.51
CA LEU A 340 15.25 6.18 9.11
C LEU A 340 16.18 5.17 8.44
N GLN A 341 17.48 5.19 8.74
CA GLN A 341 18.47 4.23 8.24
C GLN A 341 18.25 2.82 8.77
N ALA A 342 17.65 2.67 9.95
CA ALA A 342 17.31 1.38 10.54
C ALA A 342 16.19 0.64 9.78
N ILE A 343 15.40 1.34 8.95
CA ILE A 343 14.34 0.72 8.15
C ILE A 343 14.96 0.10 6.90
N GLU A 344 15.20 -1.21 6.95
CA GLU A 344 15.74 -1.98 5.84
C GLU A 344 14.68 -2.24 4.76
N ALA A 345 15.15 -2.53 3.53
CA ALA A 345 14.29 -2.91 2.43
C ALA A 345 14.95 -4.03 1.61
N VAL A 346 14.13 -4.91 1.05
CA VAL A 346 14.57 -6.04 0.24
C VAL A 346 14.35 -5.77 -1.25
N SER A 347 15.15 -6.44 -2.07
CA SER A 347 15.06 -6.41 -3.53
C SER A 347 14.24 -7.59 -4.05
N VAL A 348 13.49 -7.38 -5.13
CA VAL A 348 12.66 -8.42 -5.77
C VAL A 348 12.90 -8.38 -7.28
N ALA A 349 13.13 -9.54 -7.87
CA ALA A 349 13.05 -9.71 -9.31
C ALA A 349 11.64 -10.18 -9.69
N VAL A 350 11.08 -9.53 -10.69
CA VAL A 350 9.77 -9.84 -11.28
C VAL A 350 10.02 -10.29 -12.71
N VAL A 351 9.66 -11.54 -13.00
CA VAL A 351 9.79 -12.14 -14.33
C VAL A 351 8.40 -12.41 -14.88
N ASN A 352 7.99 -11.59 -15.84
CA ASN A 352 6.74 -11.78 -16.56
C ASN A 352 6.98 -12.71 -17.75
N LEU A 353 6.12 -13.71 -17.93
CA LEU A 353 6.20 -14.71 -18.97
C LEU A 353 4.86 -14.81 -19.70
N GLN A 354 4.90 -14.91 -21.03
CA GLN A 354 3.73 -15.17 -21.86
C GLN A 354 3.93 -16.46 -22.64
N TYR A 355 2.88 -17.26 -22.68
CA TYR A 355 2.83 -18.51 -23.43
C TYR A 355 1.61 -18.49 -24.37
N GLU A 356 1.76 -19.08 -25.54
CA GLU A 356 0.67 -19.27 -26.51
C GLU A 356 0.22 -20.74 -26.50
N ASN A 357 -1.09 -20.96 -26.52
CA ASN A 357 -1.70 -22.29 -26.53
C ASN A 357 -1.32 -23.21 -25.37
N VAL A 358 -0.99 -22.63 -24.22
CA VAL A 358 -0.68 -23.36 -22.99
C VAL A 358 -1.83 -23.24 -22.01
N GLN A 359 -2.26 -24.37 -21.44
CA GLN A 359 -3.26 -24.41 -20.38
C GLN A 359 -2.60 -24.67 -19.05
N LEU A 360 -3.05 -23.98 -18.01
CA LEU A 360 -2.59 -24.21 -16.65
C LEU A 360 -3.19 -25.50 -16.08
N PRO A 361 -2.41 -26.27 -15.30
CA PRO A 361 -2.92 -27.51 -14.67
C PRO A 361 -3.96 -27.22 -13.57
N VAL A 362 -3.98 -25.99 -13.06
CA VAL A 362 -4.91 -25.53 -12.03
C VAL A 362 -5.39 -24.11 -12.35
N THR A 363 -6.59 -23.78 -11.90
CA THR A 363 -7.18 -22.44 -12.06
C THR A 363 -7.27 -21.74 -10.71
N GLY A 364 -6.62 -20.58 -10.56
CA GLY A 364 -6.57 -19.82 -9.32
C GLY A 364 -5.80 -18.51 -9.48
N PHE A 365 -5.53 -17.86 -8.35
CA PHE A 365 -4.74 -16.63 -8.34
C PHE A 365 -3.25 -16.87 -8.64
N GLY A 366 -2.76 -18.02 -8.18
CA GLY A 366 -1.36 -18.38 -8.21
C GLY A 366 -1.01 -19.29 -7.04
N HIS A 367 0.27 -19.52 -6.86
CA HIS A 367 0.78 -20.26 -5.71
C HIS A 367 1.97 -19.55 -5.07
N LEU A 368 2.09 -19.74 -3.77
CA LEU A 368 3.25 -19.32 -2.99
C LEU A 368 4.12 -20.54 -2.66
N VAL A 369 5.38 -20.28 -2.37
CA VAL A 369 6.39 -21.30 -2.09
C VAL A 369 6.96 -21.02 -0.69
N PRO A 370 6.84 -21.93 0.29
CA PRO A 370 7.46 -21.78 1.59
C PRO A 370 9.01 -21.76 1.49
N SER A 371 9.66 -21.09 2.44
CA SER A 371 11.12 -20.90 2.41
C SER A 371 11.93 -22.19 2.50
N PHE A 372 11.37 -23.25 3.05
CA PHE A 372 12.02 -24.56 3.12
C PHE A 372 11.98 -25.34 1.80
N GLU A 373 11.06 -25.03 0.88
CA GLU A 373 10.98 -25.64 -0.46
C GLU A 373 11.96 -24.98 -1.44
N ASP A 374 11.90 -23.65 -1.50
CA ASP A 374 12.78 -22.86 -2.38
C ASP A 374 12.92 -21.44 -1.82
N ARG A 375 14.11 -21.08 -1.36
CA ARG A 375 14.35 -19.80 -0.71
C ARG A 375 14.21 -18.59 -1.63
N PRO A 376 14.82 -18.52 -2.82
CA PRO A 376 14.70 -17.37 -3.69
C PRO A 376 13.37 -17.28 -4.44
N LEU A 377 12.61 -18.36 -4.62
CA LEU A 377 11.34 -18.35 -5.34
C LEU A 377 10.19 -18.03 -4.39
N LEU A 378 9.61 -16.83 -4.48
CA LEU A 378 8.52 -16.38 -3.62
C LEU A 378 7.16 -16.97 -4.03
N GLY A 379 6.92 -17.11 -5.33
CA GLY A 379 5.69 -17.66 -5.88
C GLY A 379 5.48 -17.32 -7.36
N ILE A 380 4.43 -17.88 -7.93
CA ILE A 380 4.00 -17.62 -9.32
C ILE A 380 2.54 -17.16 -9.34
N VAL A 381 2.28 -16.03 -9.94
CA VAL A 381 0.92 -15.48 -10.14
C VAL A 381 0.43 -15.86 -11.52
N TYR A 382 -0.85 -16.23 -11.62
CA TYR A 382 -1.52 -16.60 -12.87
C TYR A 382 -2.33 -15.39 -13.37
N ASP A 383 -1.64 -14.43 -13.99
CA ASP A 383 -2.19 -13.13 -14.35
C ASP A 383 -3.40 -13.27 -15.29
N SER A 384 -3.34 -14.18 -16.26
CA SER A 384 -4.44 -14.45 -17.19
C SER A 384 -5.71 -14.99 -16.54
N VAL A 385 -5.60 -15.60 -15.34
CA VAL A 385 -6.77 -16.08 -14.61
C VAL A 385 -7.45 -14.93 -13.86
N ALA A 386 -6.66 -14.05 -13.25
CA ALA A 386 -7.20 -12.95 -12.47
C ALA A 386 -7.76 -11.83 -13.37
N PHE A 387 -7.06 -11.50 -14.46
CA PHE A 387 -7.38 -10.39 -15.36
C PHE A 387 -7.21 -10.83 -16.83
N PRO A 388 -8.11 -11.67 -17.34
CA PRO A 388 -8.07 -12.13 -18.74
C PRO A 388 -8.21 -11.01 -19.75
N GLU A 389 -8.87 -9.90 -19.39
CA GLU A 389 -9.03 -8.72 -20.25
C GLU A 389 -7.70 -8.05 -20.59
N GLN A 390 -6.66 -8.32 -19.82
CA GLN A 390 -5.31 -7.83 -20.05
C GLN A 390 -4.47 -8.77 -20.93
N ASN A 391 -5.04 -9.85 -21.48
CA ASN A 391 -4.31 -10.78 -22.36
C ASN A 391 -4.01 -10.22 -23.75
N GLY A 392 -4.64 -9.10 -24.14
CA GLY A 392 -4.54 -8.52 -25.47
C GLY A 392 -5.51 -9.16 -26.46
N HIS A 393 -5.16 -9.08 -27.75
CA HIS A 393 -6.05 -9.46 -28.85
C HIS A 393 -5.87 -10.90 -29.35
N LYS A 394 -4.84 -11.60 -28.89
CA LYS A 394 -4.59 -12.99 -29.27
C LYS A 394 -5.39 -13.95 -28.41
N ASP A 395 -5.98 -14.95 -29.04
CA ASP A 395 -6.63 -16.04 -28.35
C ASP A 395 -5.58 -16.97 -27.66
N SER A 396 -6.01 -17.65 -26.60
CA SER A 396 -5.21 -18.67 -25.90
C SER A 396 -3.86 -18.19 -25.35
N ILE A 397 -3.84 -16.97 -24.80
CA ILE A 397 -2.66 -16.43 -24.10
C ILE A 397 -2.70 -16.79 -22.60
N THR A 398 -1.59 -17.33 -22.10
CA THR A 398 -1.34 -17.53 -20.67
C THR A 398 -0.21 -16.62 -20.23
N ARG A 399 -0.52 -15.66 -19.33
CA ARG A 399 0.46 -14.77 -18.70
C ARG A 399 0.70 -15.20 -17.26
N LEU A 400 1.98 -15.30 -16.92
CA LEU A 400 2.46 -15.65 -15.57
C LEU A 400 3.43 -14.59 -15.09
N THR A 401 3.48 -14.41 -13.78
CA THR A 401 4.54 -13.62 -13.15
C THR A 401 5.22 -14.44 -12.07
N VAL A 402 6.51 -14.67 -12.25
CA VAL A 402 7.40 -15.32 -11.27
C VAL A 402 8.06 -14.23 -10.43
N MET A 403 8.00 -14.36 -9.12
CA MET A 403 8.62 -13.42 -8.16
C MET A 403 9.77 -14.11 -7.44
N LEU A 404 10.96 -13.49 -7.49
CA LEU A 404 12.20 -14.05 -6.96
C LEU A 404 12.87 -13.07 -5.98
N GLY A 405 13.56 -13.59 -4.99
CA GLY A 405 14.45 -12.81 -4.11
C GLY A 405 13.88 -12.49 -2.73
N GLY A 406 13.49 -11.24 -2.50
CA GLY A 406 13.08 -10.79 -1.17
C GLY A 406 14.23 -10.85 -0.15
N ALA A 407 13.95 -11.28 1.07
CA ALA A 407 14.93 -11.44 2.14
C ALA A 407 16.11 -12.37 1.77
N TRP A 408 15.93 -13.18 0.76
CA TRP A 408 16.95 -14.14 0.27
C TRP A 408 17.64 -13.70 -1.02
N PHE A 409 17.38 -12.49 -1.53
CA PHE A 409 17.90 -12.03 -2.82
C PHE A 409 19.42 -12.13 -2.85
N THR A 410 20.11 -11.38 -2.01
CA THR A 410 21.56 -11.28 -2.01
C THR A 410 22.24 -12.62 -1.70
N SER A 411 21.68 -13.41 -0.78
CA SER A 411 22.28 -14.68 -0.36
C SER A 411 22.15 -15.83 -1.37
N HIS A 412 21.15 -15.77 -2.29
CA HIS A 412 20.86 -16.87 -3.21
C HIS A 412 20.87 -16.48 -4.69
N LEU A 413 20.71 -15.20 -5.00
CA LEU A 413 20.72 -14.69 -6.37
C LEU A 413 21.93 -13.78 -6.64
N GLY A 414 22.61 -13.31 -5.59
CA GLY A 414 23.73 -12.39 -5.71
C GLY A 414 23.31 -10.92 -5.64
N ASP A 415 24.14 -10.05 -6.20
CA ASP A 415 23.94 -8.61 -6.13
C ASP A 415 22.82 -8.17 -7.10
N PRO A 416 21.75 -7.48 -6.62
CA PRO A 416 20.68 -6.98 -7.47
C PRO A 416 21.12 -5.93 -8.49
N ASP A 417 22.34 -5.37 -8.35
CA ASP A 417 22.92 -4.42 -9.31
C ASP A 417 23.55 -5.11 -10.51
N THR A 418 24.04 -6.33 -10.35
CA THR A 418 24.89 -7.00 -11.34
C THR A 418 24.36 -8.33 -11.85
N ILE A 419 23.34 -8.92 -11.22
CA ILE A 419 22.79 -10.21 -11.65
C ILE A 419 22.29 -10.16 -13.11
N PRO A 420 22.70 -11.11 -13.97
CA PRO A 420 22.22 -11.14 -15.35
C PRO A 420 20.72 -11.44 -15.42
N HIS A 421 19.98 -10.68 -16.22
CA HIS A 421 18.55 -10.93 -16.46
C HIS A 421 18.29 -12.32 -17.05
N SER A 422 19.23 -12.87 -17.86
CA SER A 422 19.15 -14.22 -18.40
C SER A 422 19.15 -15.30 -17.33
N GLU A 423 19.88 -15.10 -16.22
CA GLU A 423 19.89 -16.04 -15.11
C GLU A 423 18.53 -16.04 -14.38
N LEU A 424 17.97 -14.85 -14.13
CA LEU A 424 16.65 -14.71 -13.52
C LEU A 424 15.53 -15.30 -14.41
N LEU A 425 15.63 -15.12 -15.72
CA LEU A 425 14.70 -15.71 -16.69
C LEU A 425 14.78 -17.24 -16.65
N SER A 426 15.98 -17.80 -16.73
CA SER A 426 16.18 -19.26 -16.67
C SER A 426 15.63 -19.89 -15.39
N ARG A 427 15.86 -19.25 -14.24
CA ARG A 427 15.29 -19.69 -12.95
C ARG A 427 13.75 -19.64 -12.95
N ALA A 428 13.17 -18.61 -13.56
CA ALA A 428 11.72 -18.48 -13.66
C ALA A 428 11.11 -19.54 -14.58
N GLU A 429 11.74 -19.83 -15.71
CA GLU A 429 11.33 -20.90 -16.64
C GLU A 429 11.44 -22.29 -16.00
N GLU A 430 12.52 -22.55 -15.26
CA GLU A 430 12.70 -23.80 -14.52
C GLU A 430 11.61 -23.96 -13.44
N ALA A 431 11.28 -22.90 -12.71
CA ALA A 431 10.19 -22.91 -11.72
C ALA A 431 8.84 -23.20 -12.38
N VAL A 432 8.52 -22.55 -13.51
CA VAL A 432 7.29 -22.79 -14.27
C VAL A 432 7.23 -24.22 -14.77
N LYS A 433 8.32 -24.74 -15.31
CA LYS A 433 8.43 -26.15 -15.75
C LYS A 433 8.21 -27.10 -14.59
N LYS A 434 8.89 -26.89 -13.46
CA LYS A 434 8.82 -27.76 -12.28
C LYS A 434 7.45 -27.74 -11.62
N HIS A 435 6.83 -26.56 -11.46
CA HIS A 435 5.60 -26.41 -10.69
C HIS A 435 4.33 -26.60 -11.52
N LEU A 436 4.39 -26.22 -12.81
CA LEU A 436 3.20 -26.20 -13.69
C LEU A 436 3.29 -27.18 -14.84
N GLY A 437 4.44 -27.86 -15.03
CA GLY A 437 4.65 -28.82 -16.12
C GLY A 437 4.76 -28.17 -17.52
N ILE A 438 4.93 -26.84 -17.60
CA ILE A 438 5.04 -26.10 -18.85
C ILE A 438 6.51 -26.17 -19.31
N SER A 439 6.77 -26.86 -20.40
CA SER A 439 8.11 -27.06 -20.96
C SER A 439 8.36 -26.29 -22.26
N THR A 440 7.35 -25.62 -22.79
CA THR A 440 7.48 -24.71 -23.95
C THR A 440 8.20 -23.44 -23.54
N GLU A 441 8.99 -22.87 -24.44
CA GLU A 441 9.59 -21.55 -24.24
C GLU A 441 8.50 -20.45 -24.23
N PRO A 442 8.66 -19.40 -23.41
CA PRO A 442 7.73 -18.28 -23.45
C PRO A 442 7.83 -17.53 -24.78
N SER A 443 6.69 -17.18 -25.35
CA SER A 443 6.63 -16.35 -26.59
C SER A 443 7.02 -14.88 -26.31
N TYR A 444 6.98 -14.46 -25.04
CA TYR A 444 7.41 -13.13 -24.62
C TYR A 444 7.82 -13.16 -23.14
N SER A 445 8.86 -12.43 -22.78
CA SER A 445 9.33 -12.32 -21.41
C SER A 445 9.84 -10.93 -21.08
N ILE A 446 9.66 -10.50 -19.82
CA ILE A 446 10.23 -9.26 -19.29
C ILE A 446 10.82 -9.57 -17.91
N VAL A 447 12.04 -9.14 -17.67
CA VAL A 447 12.71 -9.23 -16.38
C VAL A 447 12.92 -7.84 -15.82
N LYS A 448 12.48 -7.59 -14.59
CA LYS A 448 12.72 -6.36 -13.83
C LYS A 448 13.27 -6.69 -12.45
N VAL A 449 14.32 -6.00 -12.07
CA VAL A 449 14.86 -6.06 -10.70
C VAL A 449 14.51 -4.76 -9.99
N HIS A 450 13.72 -4.86 -8.94
CA HIS A 450 13.38 -3.76 -8.06
C HIS A 450 14.28 -3.80 -6.83
N LYS A 451 15.20 -2.82 -6.76
CA LYS A 451 16.19 -2.73 -5.68
C LYS A 451 15.58 -2.06 -4.46
N SER A 452 15.80 -2.63 -3.28
CA SER A 452 15.34 -2.06 -2.01
C SER A 452 13.88 -1.57 -2.06
N CYS A 453 12.99 -2.39 -2.65
CA CYS A 453 11.64 -1.97 -3.03
C CYS A 453 10.57 -2.22 -1.95
N ILE A 454 10.79 -3.21 -1.07
CA ILE A 454 9.82 -3.55 -0.03
C ILE A 454 10.47 -3.39 1.33
N PRO A 455 10.06 -2.38 2.13
CA PRO A 455 10.57 -2.19 3.48
C PRO A 455 10.20 -3.36 4.37
N GLN A 456 11.12 -3.72 5.26
CA GLN A 456 10.98 -4.83 6.18
C GLN A 456 10.66 -4.31 7.58
N TYR A 457 9.47 -4.59 8.05
CA TYR A 457 9.05 -4.23 9.40
C TYR A 457 9.52 -5.30 10.39
N THR A 458 10.83 -5.29 10.67
CA THR A 458 11.46 -6.21 11.62
C THR A 458 11.08 -5.89 13.07
N LEU A 459 11.52 -6.73 14.02
CA LEU A 459 11.31 -6.48 15.44
C LEU A 459 11.81 -5.08 15.83
N GLY A 460 10.96 -4.32 16.49
CA GLY A 460 11.27 -2.94 16.89
C GLY A 460 10.92 -1.86 15.87
N HIS A 461 10.47 -2.18 14.66
CA HIS A 461 10.08 -1.20 13.64
C HIS A 461 9.10 -0.14 14.21
N TRP A 462 8.12 -0.54 14.99
CA TRP A 462 7.19 0.39 15.65
C TRP A 462 7.88 1.42 16.54
N LYS A 463 9.02 1.08 17.19
CA LYS A 463 9.82 2.02 17.99
C LYS A 463 10.48 3.06 17.11
N HIS A 464 11.02 2.65 15.95
CA HIS A 464 11.62 3.58 14.97
C HIS A 464 10.57 4.59 14.49
N ILE A 465 9.33 4.15 14.22
CA ILE A 465 8.24 5.04 13.80
C ILE A 465 7.80 5.98 14.93
N GLU A 466 7.69 5.48 16.15
CA GLU A 466 7.36 6.29 17.33
C GLU A 466 8.43 7.34 17.62
N SER A 467 9.71 6.94 17.62
CA SER A 467 10.85 7.82 17.82
C SER A 467 10.91 8.90 16.71
N THR A 468 10.82 8.49 15.43
CA THR A 468 10.74 9.40 14.29
C THR A 468 9.63 10.44 14.47
N THR A 469 8.42 10.00 14.82
CA THR A 469 7.26 10.88 15.02
C THR A 469 7.49 11.85 16.18
N SER A 470 8.09 11.38 17.26
CA SER A 470 8.42 12.21 18.44
C SER A 470 9.45 13.28 18.11
N GLN A 471 10.50 12.92 17.37
CA GLN A 471 11.55 13.86 16.96
C GLN A 471 11.02 14.95 16.03
N LEU A 472 10.20 14.57 15.02
CA LEU A 472 9.54 15.54 14.13
C LEU A 472 8.71 16.58 14.92
N LYS A 473 7.98 16.12 15.93
CA LYS A 473 7.17 16.99 16.80
C LYS A 473 8.01 17.86 17.73
N GLN A 474 8.99 17.26 18.42
CA GLN A 474 9.83 17.97 19.41
C GLN A 474 10.65 19.08 18.76
N GLN A 475 11.16 18.84 17.57
CA GLN A 475 11.94 19.83 16.82
C GLN A 475 11.05 20.74 15.94
N ASN A 476 9.74 20.58 16.00
CA ASN A 476 8.77 21.30 15.17
C ASN A 476 9.17 21.34 13.68
N LEU A 477 9.59 20.18 13.16
CA LEU A 477 10.04 20.08 11.78
C LEU A 477 8.83 20.08 10.83
N PRO A 478 8.76 20.98 9.86
CA PRO A 478 7.72 20.98 8.84
C PRO A 478 8.00 19.90 7.78
N LEU A 479 8.00 18.64 8.23
CA LEU A 479 8.30 17.45 7.44
C LEU A 479 7.24 16.39 7.75
N SER A 480 6.55 15.92 6.72
CA SER A 480 5.64 14.79 6.78
C SER A 480 6.22 13.59 6.04
N LEU A 481 6.06 12.40 6.60
CA LEU A 481 6.53 11.15 6.03
C LEU A 481 5.34 10.33 5.55
N VAL A 482 5.39 9.87 4.29
CA VAL A 482 4.33 9.07 3.68
C VAL A 482 4.92 7.90 2.89
N GLY A 483 4.14 6.85 2.70
CA GLY A 483 4.53 5.71 1.88
C GLY A 483 4.88 4.45 2.67
N ALA A 484 5.36 3.46 1.92
CA ALA A 484 5.49 2.07 2.37
C ALA A 484 6.48 1.87 3.52
N SER A 485 7.41 2.78 3.77
CA SER A 485 8.42 2.64 4.84
C SER A 485 7.84 2.73 6.26
N TYR A 486 6.61 3.25 6.44
CA TYR A 486 6.15 3.69 7.76
C TYR A 486 4.92 2.93 8.30
N ALA A 487 3.84 2.81 7.53
CA ALA A 487 2.55 2.38 8.09
C ALA A 487 1.76 1.44 7.17
N GLY A 488 2.42 0.54 6.46
CA GLY A 488 1.81 -0.43 5.55
C GLY A 488 2.40 -0.37 4.16
N VAL A 489 2.58 -1.54 3.55
CA VAL A 489 3.30 -1.70 2.28
C VAL A 489 2.37 -1.74 1.06
N SER A 490 1.04 -1.81 1.27
CA SER A 490 0.10 -1.89 0.16
C SER A 490 -0.12 -0.54 -0.52
N VAL A 491 -0.58 -0.56 -1.76
CA VAL A 491 -0.99 0.66 -2.50
C VAL A 491 -2.03 1.46 -1.71
N ASN A 492 -2.98 0.77 -1.08
CA ASN A 492 -4.00 1.41 -0.24
C ASN A 492 -3.38 2.14 0.94
N ASP A 493 -2.42 1.51 1.64
CA ASP A 493 -1.76 2.11 2.80
C ASP A 493 -0.95 3.33 2.38
N CYS A 494 -0.25 3.24 1.24
CA CYS A 494 0.51 4.33 0.66
C CYS A 494 -0.37 5.55 0.36
N ILE A 495 -1.53 5.36 -0.26
CA ILE A 495 -2.50 6.42 -0.57
C ILE A 495 -3.09 6.99 0.73
N PHE A 496 -3.46 6.13 1.67
CA PHE A 496 -4.06 6.54 2.93
C PHE A 496 -3.08 7.29 3.83
N SER A 497 -1.79 6.93 3.80
CA SER A 497 -0.74 7.66 4.53
C SER A 497 -0.62 9.11 4.04
N ALA A 498 -0.74 9.32 2.72
CA ALA A 498 -0.73 10.65 2.12
C ALA A 498 -1.96 11.48 2.53
N GLN A 499 -3.16 10.88 2.51
CA GLN A 499 -4.38 11.51 3.00
C GLN A 499 -4.23 11.95 4.46
N THR A 500 -3.74 11.05 5.30
CA THR A 500 -3.55 11.30 6.74
C THR A 500 -2.54 12.42 6.99
N ALA A 501 -1.45 12.47 6.22
CA ALA A 501 -0.44 13.52 6.36
C ALA A 501 -1.03 14.89 5.99
N VAL A 502 -1.74 15.01 4.88
CA VAL A 502 -2.39 16.26 4.47
C VAL A 502 -3.48 16.70 5.46
N ALA A 503 -4.27 15.75 5.98
CA ALA A 503 -5.28 16.05 6.99
C ALA A 503 -4.66 16.58 8.32
N ARG A 504 -3.51 16.02 8.74
CA ARG A 504 -2.78 16.53 9.92
C ARG A 504 -2.23 17.93 9.71
N MET A 505 -1.76 18.26 8.52
CA MET A 505 -1.32 19.62 8.17
C MET A 505 -2.50 20.62 8.30
N ALA A 506 -3.70 20.23 7.87
CA ALA A 506 -4.91 21.05 8.01
C ALA A 506 -5.23 21.35 9.48
N GLY A 507 -5.17 20.36 10.36
CA GLY A 507 -5.39 20.52 11.80
C GLY A 507 -4.29 21.30 12.53
N SER A 508 -3.11 21.44 11.94
CA SER A 508 -2.01 22.24 12.50
C SER A 508 -2.05 23.72 12.10
N VAL A 509 -2.83 24.05 11.06
CA VAL A 509 -2.99 25.42 10.53
C VAL A 509 -4.27 26.09 11.09
N SER A 510 -5.18 25.33 11.69
CA SER A 510 -6.38 25.80 12.38
C SER A 510 -6.12 26.06 13.87
#